data_2c749a0c3ef16acbd9cffe072db41234
#
_entry.id   2c749a0c3ef16acbd9cffe072db41234
#
_cell.length_a   1.000
_cell.length_b   1.000
_cell.length_c   1.000
_cell.angle_alpha   90.00
_cell.angle_beta   90.00
_cell.angle_gamma   90.00
#
_symmetry.space_group_name_H-M   'P 1'
#
loop_
_entity.id
_entity.type
_entity.pdbx_description
1 polymer ?
#
loop_
_entity_poly.entity_id
_entity_poly.type
_entity_poly.pdbx_seq_one_letter_code
_entity_poly.pdbx_strand_id
1 'polypeptide(L)'
;VEFDVVVEIPKGSRNKYEVDHDSGRIRLDRTLFTSTQYPADYGFIEDTLGLDGDPLDALVLLTGEPTFPGCLIRCRAIGMYRMTDEAGGDDKVLCVPTTDPRLEHLRDINHLPSFDRLEIEHFFQVYKDLEPGKSVEGANWVGRSEAEKEVQASRMRHEEQHADDDEQSGQGGKVALGGDQ
;
A
#
# COMPACT_ATOMS: atom_id res chain seq x y z
N VAL A 1 14.36 -1.84 -8.48
CA VAL A 1 13.22 -0.92 -8.47
C VAL A 1 13.07 -0.29 -7.08
N GLU A 2 13.14 1.01 -7.03
CA GLU A 2 12.94 1.79 -5.82
C GLU A 2 11.64 2.61 -5.94
N PHE A 3 11.02 2.89 -4.81
CA PHE A 3 9.76 3.62 -4.73
C PHE A 3 9.60 4.31 -3.38
N ASP A 4 8.73 5.31 -3.32
CA ASP A 4 8.38 5.99 -2.10
C ASP A 4 7.10 5.41 -1.50
N VAL A 5 7.16 5.09 -0.20
CA VAL A 5 5.99 4.67 0.58
C VAL A 5 5.56 5.82 1.48
N VAL A 6 4.29 6.16 1.42
CA VAL A 6 3.65 7.05 2.40
C VAL A 6 3.11 6.19 3.52
N VAL A 7 3.64 6.34 4.72
CA VAL A 7 3.14 5.62 5.89
C VAL A 7 1.81 6.21 6.34
N GLU A 8 0.82 5.35 6.50
CA GLU A 8 -0.47 5.70 7.09
C GLU A 8 -0.56 5.24 8.54
N ILE A 9 -0.04 4.06 8.84
CA ILE A 9 -0.19 3.39 10.13
C ILE A 9 1.18 2.91 10.61
N PRO A 10 1.69 3.43 11.74
CA PRO A 10 2.95 2.95 12.28
C PRO A 10 2.80 1.58 12.94
N LYS A 11 3.89 0.80 12.95
CA LYS A 11 3.97 -0.48 13.67
C LYS A 11 3.50 -0.32 15.13
N GLY A 12 2.71 -1.27 15.59
CA GLY A 12 2.19 -1.31 16.95
C GLY A 12 0.88 -0.53 17.14
N SER A 13 0.41 0.20 16.13
CA SER A 13 -0.86 0.91 16.19
C SER A 13 -2.04 -0.06 16.13
N ARG A 14 -3.02 0.18 16.98
CA ARG A 14 -4.36 -0.40 16.91
C ARG A 14 -5.33 0.51 16.17
N ASN A 15 -4.95 1.75 15.94
CA ASN A 15 -5.71 2.68 15.12
C ASN A 15 -5.38 2.50 13.64
N LYS A 16 -6.41 2.43 12.81
CA LYS A 16 -6.27 2.44 11.36
C LYS A 16 -6.48 3.86 10.84
N TYR A 17 -5.41 4.43 10.29
CA TYR A 17 -5.43 5.76 9.66
C TYR A 17 -5.45 5.61 8.14
N GLU A 18 -6.05 6.55 7.47
CA GLU A 18 -6.08 6.66 6.01
C GLU A 18 -5.78 8.09 5.57
N VAL A 19 -5.00 8.22 4.52
CA VAL A 19 -4.84 9.48 3.81
C VAL A 19 -6.06 9.69 2.93
N ASP A 20 -6.72 10.84 3.11
CA ASP A 20 -7.73 11.31 2.18
C ASP A 20 -7.01 11.91 0.96
N HIS A 21 -7.09 11.23 -0.18
CA HIS A 21 -6.36 11.60 -1.39
C HIS A 21 -6.85 12.92 -2.01
N ASP A 22 -8.06 13.36 -1.70
CA ASP A 22 -8.60 14.64 -2.17
C ASP A 22 -8.07 15.81 -1.36
N SER A 23 -8.02 15.69 -0.03
CA SER A 23 -7.59 16.78 0.87
C SER A 23 -6.14 16.67 1.33
N GLY A 24 -5.51 15.50 1.21
CA GLY A 24 -4.19 15.18 1.75
C GLY A 24 -4.16 15.02 3.27
N ARG A 25 -5.31 15.09 3.95
CA ARG A 25 -5.40 14.94 5.41
C ARG A 25 -5.41 13.47 5.81
N ILE A 26 -4.93 13.22 7.02
CA ILE A 26 -4.93 11.90 7.62
C ILE A 26 -6.15 11.78 8.51
N ARG A 27 -6.97 10.75 8.25
CA ARG A 27 -8.21 10.46 8.96
C ARG A 27 -8.05 9.20 9.79
N LEU A 28 -8.60 9.20 11.01
CA LEU A 28 -8.85 7.95 11.72
C LEU A 28 -10.04 7.24 11.06
N ASP A 29 -9.77 6.14 10.36
CA ASP A 29 -10.82 5.29 9.81
C ASP A 29 -11.56 4.58 10.95
N ARG A 30 -10.82 3.83 11.75
CA ARG A 30 -11.34 3.18 12.97
C ARG A 30 -10.21 2.69 13.87
N THR A 31 -10.54 2.44 15.13
CA THR A 31 -9.74 1.58 15.99
C THR A 31 -10.11 0.13 15.66
N LEU A 32 -9.14 -0.75 15.47
CA LEU A 32 -9.39 -2.15 15.18
C LEU A 32 -10.30 -2.77 16.23
N PHE A 33 -11.25 -3.59 15.80
CA PHE A 33 -12.21 -4.24 16.71
C PHE A 33 -11.55 -5.39 17.48
N THR A 34 -10.56 -6.04 16.88
CA THR A 34 -9.71 -7.02 17.56
C THR A 34 -8.65 -6.33 18.41
N SER A 35 -8.04 -7.06 19.33
CA SER A 35 -6.91 -6.56 20.14
C SER A 35 -5.56 -6.62 19.42
N THR A 36 -5.56 -6.84 18.12
CA THR A 36 -4.35 -6.88 17.29
C THR A 36 -3.77 -5.50 17.05
N GLN A 37 -2.52 -5.46 16.65
CA GLN A 37 -1.81 -4.25 16.26
C GLN A 37 -1.05 -4.48 14.96
N TYR A 38 -0.83 -3.43 14.18
CA TYR A 38 -0.10 -3.54 12.92
C TYR A 38 1.33 -4.06 13.14
N PRO A 39 1.76 -5.09 12.38
CA PRO A 39 3.04 -5.77 12.61
C PRO A 39 4.25 -5.06 12.01
N ALA A 40 4.02 -4.05 11.18
CA ALA A 40 5.04 -3.22 10.53
C ALA A 40 4.42 -1.87 10.19
N ASP A 41 5.26 -0.89 9.83
CA ASP A 41 4.76 0.36 9.25
C ASP A 41 4.01 0.03 7.96
N TYR A 42 2.82 0.57 7.82
CA TYR A 42 1.88 0.22 6.75
C TYR A 42 1.42 1.48 6.03
N GLY A 43 1.38 1.43 4.73
CA GLY A 43 0.92 2.54 3.92
C GLY A 43 0.75 2.15 2.47
N PHE A 44 1.03 3.09 1.56
CA PHE A 44 0.87 2.88 0.13
C PHE A 44 2.07 3.42 -0.65
N ILE A 45 2.29 2.85 -1.81
CA ILE A 45 3.32 3.30 -2.75
C ILE A 45 2.74 4.44 -3.58
N GLU A 46 3.44 5.58 -3.58
CA GLU A 46 3.03 6.74 -4.39
C GLU A 46 3.01 6.43 -5.88
N ASP A 47 2.12 7.09 -6.60
CA ASP A 47 1.99 7.01 -8.06
C ASP A 47 1.75 5.58 -8.57
N THR A 48 0.96 4.82 -7.81
CA THR A 48 0.53 3.47 -8.18
C THR A 48 -0.99 3.35 -8.14
N LEU A 49 -1.52 2.40 -8.91
CA LEU A 49 -2.92 2.02 -8.91
C LEU A 49 -3.02 0.49 -8.86
N GLY A 50 -3.56 -0.03 -7.77
CA GLY A 50 -3.86 -1.44 -7.62
C GLY A 50 -5.07 -1.87 -8.43
N LEU A 51 -5.29 -3.17 -8.53
CA LEU A 51 -6.42 -3.74 -9.26
C LEU A 51 -7.78 -3.44 -8.60
N ASP A 52 -7.78 -3.11 -7.31
CA ASP A 52 -8.95 -2.70 -6.54
C ASP A 52 -9.32 -1.20 -6.72
N GLY A 53 -8.54 -0.45 -7.47
CA GLY A 53 -8.74 0.98 -7.72
C GLY A 53 -8.07 1.91 -6.71
N ASP A 54 -7.43 1.36 -5.68
CA ASP A 54 -6.66 2.11 -4.68
C ASP A 54 -5.15 2.03 -4.98
N PRO A 55 -4.33 2.93 -4.42
CA PRO A 55 -2.88 2.78 -4.47
C PRO A 55 -2.42 1.43 -3.92
N LEU A 56 -1.30 0.91 -4.42
CA LEU A 56 -0.75 -0.37 -3.98
C LEU A 56 -0.22 -0.27 -2.54
N ASP A 57 -0.71 -1.15 -1.67
CA ASP A 57 -0.31 -1.19 -0.26
C ASP A 57 1.11 -1.72 -0.06
N ALA A 58 1.75 -1.26 0.99
CA ALA A 58 3.08 -1.70 1.38
C ALA A 58 3.24 -1.84 2.90
N LEU A 59 4.03 -2.83 3.28
CA LEU A 59 4.54 -3.03 4.64
C LEU A 59 6.03 -2.70 4.64
N VAL A 60 6.46 -1.79 5.50
CA VAL A 60 7.86 -1.37 5.60
C VAL A 60 8.48 -1.95 6.87
N LEU A 61 9.50 -2.79 6.69
CA LEU A 61 10.28 -3.34 7.79
C LEU A 61 11.35 -2.34 8.23
N LEU A 62 11.35 -2.01 9.50
CA LEU A 62 12.29 -1.06 10.11
C LEU A 62 13.10 -1.74 11.20
N THR A 63 14.34 -1.29 11.40
CA THR A 63 15.21 -1.76 12.50
C THR A 63 15.10 -0.91 13.75
N GLY A 64 14.65 0.32 13.61
CA GLY A 64 14.48 1.27 14.72
C GLY A 64 13.02 1.40 15.16
N GLU A 65 12.69 2.59 15.60
CA GLU A 65 11.34 2.93 16.04
C GLU A 65 10.35 2.95 14.85
N PRO A 66 9.06 2.73 15.12
CA PRO A 66 8.03 3.03 14.14
C PRO A 66 8.10 4.49 13.68
N THR A 67 7.74 4.76 12.45
CA THR A 67 7.63 6.12 11.95
C THR A 67 6.28 6.74 12.36
N PHE A 68 5.74 7.64 11.58
CA PHE A 68 4.52 8.39 11.90
C PHE A 68 3.64 8.52 10.65
N PRO A 69 2.34 8.73 10.81
CA PRO A 69 1.45 8.94 9.67
C PRO A 69 1.89 10.15 8.82
N GLY A 70 2.04 9.92 7.52
CA GLY A 70 2.54 10.90 6.56
C GLY A 70 4.04 10.83 6.26
N CYS A 71 4.79 10.01 6.99
CA CYS A 71 6.22 9.81 6.74
C CYS A 71 6.46 9.19 5.36
N LEU A 72 7.37 9.76 4.60
CA LEU A 72 7.77 9.26 3.29
C LEU A 72 9.07 8.47 3.41
N ILE A 73 9.04 7.22 2.98
CA ILE A 73 10.20 6.32 3.07
C ILE A 73 10.57 5.80 1.69
N ARG A 74 11.82 6.01 1.30
CA ARG A 74 12.35 5.42 0.07
C ARG A 74 12.67 3.95 0.30
N CYS A 75 12.02 3.06 -0.46
CA CYS A 75 12.03 1.62 -0.23
C CYS A 75 12.41 0.83 -1.48
N ARG A 76 12.77 -0.43 -1.26
CA ARG A 76 12.86 -1.48 -2.26
C ARG A 76 12.07 -2.70 -1.83
N ALA A 77 11.47 -3.42 -2.77
CA ALA A 77 10.71 -4.62 -2.47
C ALA A 77 11.61 -5.82 -2.16
N ILE A 78 11.16 -6.67 -1.24
CA ILE A 78 11.76 -7.99 -0.98
C ILE A 78 10.77 -9.13 -1.24
N GLY A 79 9.48 -8.83 -1.34
CA GLY A 79 8.44 -9.80 -1.60
C GLY A 79 7.07 -9.16 -1.55
N MET A 80 6.04 -9.98 -1.58
CA MET A 80 4.66 -9.51 -1.55
C MET A 80 3.76 -10.56 -0.92
N TYR A 81 2.83 -10.09 -0.10
CA TYR A 81 1.76 -10.90 0.47
C TYR A 81 0.50 -10.71 -0.38
N ARG A 82 0.07 -11.80 -1.01
CA ARG A 82 -1.15 -11.83 -1.81
C ARG A 82 -2.28 -12.37 -0.98
N MET A 83 -3.33 -11.57 -0.84
CA MET A 83 -4.55 -11.98 -0.15
C MET A 83 -5.78 -11.55 -0.94
N THR A 84 -6.91 -12.14 -0.61
CA THR A 84 -8.23 -11.76 -1.12
C THR A 84 -9.11 -11.41 0.07
N ASP A 85 -9.79 -10.29 0.00
CA ASP A 85 -10.79 -9.88 0.98
C ASP A 85 -12.19 -9.78 0.33
N GLU A 86 -13.17 -9.21 1.04
CA GLU A 86 -14.53 -9.02 0.54
C GLU A 86 -14.61 -8.15 -0.73
N ALA A 87 -13.61 -7.30 -0.97
CA ALA A 87 -13.52 -6.43 -2.15
C ALA A 87 -12.74 -7.04 -3.32
N GLY A 88 -12.11 -8.22 -3.13
CA GLY A 88 -11.29 -8.90 -4.12
C GLY A 88 -9.81 -8.98 -3.75
N GLY A 89 -8.93 -8.98 -4.75
CA GLY A 89 -7.49 -9.05 -4.55
C GLY A 89 -6.94 -7.82 -3.82
N ASP A 90 -6.12 -8.04 -2.81
CA ASP A 90 -5.52 -7.01 -1.98
C ASP A 90 -4.06 -7.38 -1.69
N ASP A 91 -3.18 -6.98 -2.60
CA ASP A 91 -1.76 -7.29 -2.52
C ASP A 91 -1.03 -6.27 -1.65
N LYS A 92 -0.05 -6.76 -0.87
CA LYS A 92 0.75 -5.92 0.01
C LYS A 92 2.23 -6.19 -0.24
N VAL A 93 2.92 -5.19 -0.74
CA VAL A 93 4.36 -5.26 -1.00
C VAL A 93 5.11 -5.20 0.32
N LEU A 94 5.99 -6.18 0.55
CA LEU A 94 6.91 -6.15 1.68
C LEU A 94 8.22 -5.52 1.23
N CYS A 95 8.64 -4.46 1.92
CA CYS A 95 9.78 -3.66 1.51
C CYS A 95 10.64 -3.21 2.70
N VAL A 96 11.82 -2.72 2.38
CA VAL A 96 12.78 -2.19 3.34
C VAL A 96 13.28 -0.81 2.89
N PRO A 97 13.64 0.09 3.82
CA PRO A 97 14.27 1.36 3.47
C PRO A 97 15.59 1.12 2.73
N THR A 98 15.84 1.89 1.68
CA THR A 98 17.08 1.82 0.92
C THR A 98 18.27 2.39 1.68
N THR A 99 18.01 3.15 2.72
CA THR A 99 19.04 3.88 3.51
C THR A 99 19.54 3.11 4.72
N ASP A 100 18.97 1.93 5.03
CA ASP A 100 19.38 1.16 6.20
C ASP A 100 20.34 0.02 5.83
N PRO A 101 21.66 0.14 6.15
CA PRO A 101 22.63 -0.90 5.84
C PRO A 101 22.40 -2.20 6.63
N ARG A 102 21.65 -2.15 7.74
CA ARG A 102 21.32 -3.35 8.53
C ARG A 102 20.39 -4.29 7.80
N LEU A 103 19.66 -3.82 6.80
CA LEU A 103 18.70 -4.58 6.02
C LEU A 103 19.20 -4.97 4.61
N GLU A 104 20.46 -4.69 4.30
CA GLU A 104 21.03 -4.99 2.98
C GLU A 104 21.01 -6.47 2.62
N HIS A 105 21.06 -7.36 3.60
CA HIS A 105 20.97 -8.81 3.38
C HIS A 105 19.57 -9.28 3.02
N LEU A 106 18.53 -8.49 3.28
CA LEU A 106 17.15 -8.80 2.90
C LEU A 106 16.93 -8.42 1.43
N ARG A 107 17.12 -9.39 0.55
CA ARG A 107 16.99 -9.20 -0.91
C ARG A 107 15.81 -9.94 -1.51
N ASP A 108 15.30 -10.93 -0.80
CA ASP A 108 14.15 -11.72 -1.22
C ASP A 108 13.38 -12.21 0.01
N ILE A 109 12.16 -12.68 -0.20
CA ILE A 109 11.28 -13.13 0.88
C ILE A 109 11.89 -14.26 1.71
N ASN A 110 12.70 -15.11 1.10
CA ASN A 110 13.38 -16.20 1.81
C ASN A 110 14.43 -15.74 2.81
N HIS A 111 14.89 -14.50 2.71
CA HIS A 111 15.85 -13.92 3.65
C HIS A 111 15.18 -13.41 4.92
N LEU A 112 13.85 -13.26 4.92
CA LEU A 112 13.11 -12.89 6.10
C LEU A 112 12.88 -14.12 6.98
N PRO A 113 13.13 -14.04 8.30
CA PRO A 113 12.82 -15.14 9.22
C PRO A 113 11.37 -15.59 9.08
N SER A 114 11.15 -16.91 9.09
CA SER A 114 9.81 -17.47 8.87
C SER A 114 8.79 -17.04 9.90
N PHE A 115 9.21 -16.81 11.15
CA PHE A 115 8.30 -16.33 12.19
C PHE A 115 7.79 -14.90 11.91
N ASP A 116 8.61 -14.03 11.36
CA ASP A 116 8.19 -12.69 10.97
C ASP A 116 7.11 -12.74 9.89
N ARG A 117 7.21 -13.67 8.94
CA ARG A 117 6.16 -13.92 7.95
C ARG A 117 4.87 -14.44 8.60
N LEU A 118 4.98 -15.36 9.54
CA LEU A 118 3.82 -15.89 10.28
C LEU A 118 3.09 -14.80 11.05
N GLU A 119 3.79 -13.88 11.68
CA GLU A 119 3.21 -12.78 12.43
C GLU A 119 2.42 -11.84 11.50
N ILE A 120 2.98 -11.50 10.34
CA ILE A 120 2.31 -10.67 9.34
C ILE A 120 1.07 -11.37 8.79
N GLU A 121 1.18 -12.64 8.41
CA GLU A 121 0.04 -13.45 7.94
C GLU A 121 -1.07 -13.49 8.97
N HIS A 122 -0.74 -13.82 10.21
CA HIS A 122 -1.72 -13.92 11.29
C HIS A 122 -2.48 -12.61 11.49
N PHE A 123 -1.77 -11.49 11.48
CA PHE A 123 -2.42 -10.18 11.59
C PHE A 123 -3.49 -9.99 10.50
N PHE A 124 -3.14 -10.19 9.24
CA PHE A 124 -4.08 -10.00 8.13
C PHE A 124 -5.19 -11.05 8.09
N GLN A 125 -4.99 -12.23 8.66
CA GLN A 125 -6.04 -13.24 8.79
C GLN A 125 -7.09 -12.86 9.82
N VAL A 126 -6.74 -12.16 10.89
CA VAL A 126 -7.61 -11.99 12.06
C VAL A 126 -8.04 -10.54 12.34
N TYR A 127 -7.37 -9.54 11.80
CA TYR A 127 -7.62 -8.14 12.20
C TYR A 127 -9.05 -7.64 11.93
N LYS A 128 -9.76 -8.25 10.99
CA LYS A 128 -11.16 -7.94 10.65
C LYS A 128 -12.18 -8.93 11.23
N ASP A 129 -11.76 -9.91 12.02
CA ASP A 129 -12.63 -11.02 12.45
C ASP A 129 -13.90 -10.58 13.18
N LEU A 130 -13.84 -9.47 13.90
CA LEU A 130 -14.98 -8.93 14.64
C LEU A 130 -15.79 -7.89 13.86
N GLU A 131 -15.44 -7.65 12.59
CA GLU A 131 -16.12 -6.69 11.73
C GLU A 131 -17.19 -7.40 10.89
N PRO A 132 -18.48 -6.99 10.99
CA PRO A 132 -19.54 -7.60 10.20
C PRO A 132 -19.35 -7.45 8.69
N GLY A 133 -19.56 -8.52 7.93
CA GLY A 133 -19.45 -8.51 6.48
C GLY A 133 -18.04 -8.42 5.91
N LYS A 134 -17.03 -8.51 6.75
CA LYS A 134 -15.63 -8.54 6.33
C LYS A 134 -15.12 -9.97 6.31
N SER A 135 -14.26 -10.27 5.33
CA SER A 135 -13.63 -11.58 5.19
C SER A 135 -12.22 -11.45 4.65
N VAL A 136 -11.39 -12.44 4.97
CA VAL A 136 -10.08 -12.65 4.37
C VAL A 136 -10.02 -14.09 3.90
N GLU A 137 -9.77 -14.27 2.60
CA GLU A 137 -9.71 -15.58 1.97
C GLU A 137 -8.37 -15.74 1.25
N GLY A 138 -7.81 -16.93 1.32
CA GLY A 138 -6.64 -17.34 0.56
C GLY A 138 -5.49 -16.32 0.58
N ALA A 139 -4.35 -16.73 1.07
CA ALA A 139 -3.17 -15.88 1.08
C ALA A 139 -1.92 -16.69 0.79
N ASN A 140 -0.96 -16.07 0.12
CA ASN A 140 0.35 -16.65 -0.12
C ASN A 140 1.43 -15.58 -0.27
N TRP A 141 2.67 -15.97 -0.05
CA TRP A 141 3.83 -15.13 -0.28
C TRP A 141 4.40 -15.37 -1.67
N VAL A 142 4.88 -14.30 -2.29
CA VAL A 142 5.69 -14.33 -3.51
C VAL A 142 6.98 -13.54 -3.29
N GLY A 143 7.98 -13.80 -4.12
CA GLY A 143 9.30 -13.20 -3.98
C GLY A 143 9.41 -11.80 -4.56
N ARG A 144 10.63 -11.27 -4.47
CA ARG A 144 10.97 -9.93 -4.96
C ARG A 144 10.60 -9.72 -6.41
N SER A 145 10.90 -10.67 -7.28
CA SER A 145 10.65 -10.54 -8.73
C SER A 145 9.17 -10.28 -9.03
N GLU A 146 8.27 -11.03 -8.41
CA GLU A 146 6.83 -10.84 -8.56
C GLU A 146 6.35 -9.53 -7.94
N ALA A 147 6.91 -9.14 -6.79
CA ALA A 147 6.61 -7.86 -6.15
C ALA A 147 7.01 -6.67 -7.04
N GLU A 148 8.20 -6.68 -7.61
CA GLU A 148 8.68 -5.64 -8.53
C GLU A 148 7.83 -5.54 -9.79
N LYS A 149 7.39 -6.67 -10.34
CA LYS A 149 6.45 -6.69 -11.49
C LYS A 149 5.14 -6.01 -11.14
N GLU A 150 4.59 -6.27 -9.97
CA GLU A 150 3.33 -5.62 -9.53
C GLU A 150 3.51 -4.12 -9.29
N VAL A 151 4.62 -3.69 -8.70
CA VAL A 151 4.94 -2.26 -8.55
C VAL A 151 4.98 -1.58 -9.91
N GLN A 152 5.67 -2.15 -10.89
CA GLN A 152 5.76 -1.59 -12.23
C GLN A 152 4.41 -1.59 -12.96
N ALA A 153 3.64 -2.66 -12.85
CA ALA A 153 2.30 -2.74 -13.44
C ALA A 153 1.36 -1.69 -12.82
N SER A 154 1.44 -1.50 -11.49
CA SER A 154 0.66 -0.50 -10.77
C SER A 154 1.02 0.94 -11.16
N ARG A 155 2.31 1.20 -11.42
CA ARG A 155 2.76 2.49 -11.95
C ARG A 155 2.22 2.76 -13.34
N MET A 156 2.23 1.78 -14.22
CA MET A 156 1.67 1.90 -15.57
C MET A 156 0.16 2.17 -15.54
N ARG A 157 -0.59 1.47 -14.72
CA ARG A 157 -2.03 1.71 -14.53
C ARG A 157 -2.32 3.14 -14.05
N HIS A 158 -1.51 3.64 -13.15
CA HIS A 158 -1.62 5.01 -12.65
C HIS A 158 -1.35 6.04 -13.76
N GLU A 159 -0.32 5.86 -14.56
CA GLU A 159 0.02 6.72 -15.68
C GLU A 159 -1.09 6.75 -16.75
N GLU A 160 -1.64 5.57 -17.10
CA GLU A 160 -2.76 5.44 -18.05
C GLU A 160 -4.01 6.18 -17.56
N GLN A 161 -4.36 6.04 -16.28
CA GLN A 161 -5.50 6.76 -15.70
C GLN A 161 -5.31 8.27 -15.75
N HIS A 162 -4.11 8.78 -15.45
CA HIS A 162 -3.81 10.22 -15.55
C HIS A 162 -3.87 10.73 -16.96
N ALA A 163 -3.42 9.98 -17.95
CA ALA A 163 -3.52 10.35 -19.36
C ALA A 163 -4.99 10.49 -19.80
N ASP A 164 -5.85 9.55 -19.40
CA ASP A 164 -7.28 9.57 -19.69
C ASP A 164 -7.99 10.77 -19.03
N ASP A 165 -7.64 11.10 -17.80
CA ASP A 165 -8.18 12.25 -17.08
C ASP A 165 -7.78 13.58 -17.73
N ASP A 166 -6.54 13.69 -18.19
CA ASP A 166 -6.05 14.89 -18.92
C ASP A 166 -6.74 15.05 -20.26
N GLU A 167 -7.01 13.99 -21.00
CA GLU A 167 -7.75 14.04 -22.26
C GLU A 167 -9.21 14.48 -22.05
N GLN A 168 -9.87 14.01 -21.00
CA GLN A 168 -11.23 14.39 -20.67
C GLN A 168 -11.34 15.85 -20.21
N SER A 169 -10.36 16.34 -19.45
CA SER A 169 -10.31 17.74 -19.02
C SER A 169 -9.99 18.71 -20.16
N GLY A 170 -9.24 18.25 -21.16
CA GLY A 170 -8.92 19.04 -22.39
C GLY A 170 -10.08 19.23 -23.35
N GLN A 171 -11.08 18.36 -23.33
CA GLN A 171 -12.26 18.43 -24.21
C GLN A 171 -13.38 19.36 -23.68
N GLY A 172 -13.34 19.72 -22.38
CA GLY A 172 -14.31 20.61 -21.74
C GLY A 172 -14.10 22.11 -22.02
N GLY A 173 -13.06 22.49 -22.73
CA GLY A 173 -12.64 23.91 -22.96
C GLY A 173 -13.05 24.57 -24.24
N LYS A 174 -13.94 24.03 -25.08
CA LYS A 174 -14.50 24.71 -26.25
C LYS A 174 -15.92 25.19 -25.99
N VAL A 175 -16.05 26.25 -25.20
CA VAL A 175 -17.24 27.07 -25.26
C VAL A 175 -17.06 28.07 -26.41
N ALA A 176 -17.88 27.90 -27.40
CA ALA A 176 -17.96 28.80 -28.55
C ALA A 176 -18.30 30.22 -28.09
N LEU A 177 -17.40 31.16 -28.35
CA LEU A 177 -17.74 32.57 -28.46
C LEU A 177 -18.42 32.75 -29.83
N GLY A 178 -19.72 32.56 -29.85
CA GLY A 178 -20.57 33.02 -30.95
C GLY A 178 -20.87 34.47 -30.72
N GLY A 179 -20.34 35.32 -31.58
CA GLY A 179 -20.75 36.70 -31.65
C GLY A 179 -22.17 36.84 -32.18
N ASP A 180 -22.83 37.89 -31.75
CA ASP A 180 -23.80 38.55 -32.62
C ASP A 180 -23.88 40.03 -32.34
N GLN A 181 -24.14 40.71 -33.43
CA GLN A 181 -24.19 42.12 -33.73
C GLN A 181 -25.16 42.94 -32.88
#